data_c0ec583d976103b923ebba84a9306ab3
#
_entry.id   c0ec583d976103b923ebba84a9306ab3
#
_cell.length_a   1.000
_cell.length_b   1.000
_cell.length_c   1.000
_cell.angle_alpha   90.00
_cell.angle_beta   90.00
_cell.angle_gamma   90.00
#
_symmetry.space_group_name_H-M   'P 1'
#
loop_
_entity.id
_entity.type
_entity.pdbx_description
1 polymer ?
#
loop_
_entity_poly.entity_id
_entity_poly.type
_entity_poly.pdbx_seq_one_letter_code
_entity_poly.pdbx_strand_id
1 'polypeptide(L)'
;IIGHAKKAKKLLHNKDYDAFGRLLDETWKMKKSLSGNMSNAKIDQMYDLGLRNGALGGKLLGAGSAGYLLFYIPTKKKKNFLKKFEKFITISLKFENKGSEIIFNDKGN
;
A
#
# COMPACT_ATOMS: atom_id res chain seq x y z
N ILE A 1 17.70 -0.02 2.95
CA ILE A 1 16.77 -0.54 1.92
C ILE A 1 17.09 -1.97 1.54
N ILE A 2 18.37 -2.30 1.40
CA ILE A 2 18.74 -3.68 1.13
C ILE A 2 18.27 -4.59 2.25
N GLY A 3 18.45 -4.14 3.50
CA GLY A 3 17.98 -4.88 4.65
C GLY A 3 16.48 -5.07 4.64
N HIS A 4 15.73 -4.05 4.19
CA HIS A 4 14.28 -4.15 4.10
C HIS A 4 13.86 -5.16 3.04
N ALA A 5 14.56 -5.24 1.93
CA ALA A 5 14.24 -6.20 0.89
C ALA A 5 14.42 -7.65 1.38
N LYS A 6 15.52 -7.91 2.09
CA LYS A 6 15.74 -9.22 2.67
C LYS A 6 14.70 -9.57 3.71
N LYS A 7 14.33 -8.60 4.54
CA LYS A 7 13.34 -8.81 5.59
C LYS A 7 11.97 -9.09 4.97
N ALA A 8 11.61 -8.36 3.91
CA ALA A 8 10.35 -8.58 3.22
C ALA A 8 10.27 -9.98 2.66
N LYS A 9 11.35 -10.44 2.02
CA LYS A 9 11.39 -11.78 1.46
C LYS A 9 11.20 -12.84 2.54
N LYS A 10 11.85 -12.65 3.67
CA LYS A 10 11.73 -13.59 4.79
C LYS A 10 10.31 -13.63 5.33
N LEU A 11 9.69 -12.45 5.49
CA LEU A 11 8.33 -12.40 6.00
C LEU A 11 7.35 -13.07 5.06
N LEU A 12 7.51 -12.89 3.75
CA LEU A 12 6.65 -13.56 2.78
C LEU A 12 6.87 -15.05 2.79
N HIS A 13 8.13 -15.50 2.90
CA HIS A 13 8.44 -16.91 2.97
C HIS A 13 7.79 -17.56 4.20
N ASN A 14 7.76 -16.86 5.31
CA ASN A 14 7.17 -17.35 6.56
C ASN A 14 5.66 -17.08 6.63
N LYS A 15 5.08 -16.51 5.58
CA LYS A 15 3.66 -16.19 5.52
C LYS A 15 3.22 -15.22 6.61
N ASP A 16 4.14 -14.38 7.05
CA ASP A 16 3.86 -13.34 8.06
C ASP A 16 3.40 -12.07 7.34
N TYR A 17 2.18 -12.11 6.82
CA TYR A 17 1.71 -11.09 5.92
C TYR A 17 1.43 -9.75 6.61
N ASP A 18 0.96 -9.78 7.84
CA ASP A 18 0.71 -8.54 8.56
C ASP A 18 2.01 -7.80 8.84
N ALA A 19 3.06 -8.54 9.22
CA ALA A 19 4.35 -7.91 9.42
C ALA A 19 4.91 -7.38 8.09
N PHE A 20 4.64 -8.09 7.00
CA PHE A 20 5.03 -7.61 5.68
C PHE A 20 4.35 -6.28 5.36
N GLY A 21 3.06 -6.18 5.66
CA GLY A 21 2.32 -4.93 5.44
C GLY A 21 2.91 -3.78 6.23
N ARG A 22 3.23 -4.01 7.49
CA ARG A 22 3.85 -2.97 8.32
C ARG A 22 5.23 -2.59 7.82
N LEU A 23 5.97 -3.54 7.27
CA LEU A 23 7.27 -3.24 6.69
C LEU A 23 7.13 -2.36 5.44
N LEU A 24 6.08 -2.56 4.66
CA LEU A 24 5.82 -1.68 3.53
C LEU A 24 5.65 -0.23 4.00
N ASP A 25 4.95 -0.03 5.12
CA ASP A 25 4.76 1.31 5.65
C ASP A 25 6.08 1.94 6.09
N GLU A 26 6.92 1.16 6.79
CA GLU A 26 8.24 1.65 7.18
C GLU A 26 9.05 2.05 5.96
N THR A 27 9.02 1.22 4.93
CA THR A 27 9.77 1.49 3.73
C THR A 27 9.27 2.74 3.02
N TRP A 28 7.95 2.92 2.99
CA TRP A 28 7.34 4.11 2.40
C TRP A 28 7.85 5.36 3.11
N LYS A 29 7.79 5.36 4.44
CA LYS A 29 8.21 6.52 5.23
C LYS A 29 9.70 6.81 5.04
N MET A 30 10.51 5.76 4.98
CA MET A 30 11.94 5.93 4.78
C MET A 30 12.23 6.54 3.41
N LYS A 31 11.60 6.03 2.37
CA LYS A 31 11.83 6.56 1.03
C LYS A 31 11.39 8.00 0.90
N LYS A 32 10.29 8.36 1.54
CA LYS A 32 9.83 9.75 1.54
C LYS A 32 10.83 10.67 2.21
N SER A 33 11.45 10.22 3.28
CA SER A 33 12.43 11.05 3.98
C SER A 33 13.71 11.21 3.18
N LEU A 34 14.03 10.25 2.32
CA LEU A 34 15.24 10.29 1.52
C LEU A 34 15.07 11.03 0.20
N SER A 35 13.84 11.09 -0.31
CA SER A 35 13.57 11.73 -1.59
C SER A 35 12.32 12.58 -1.48
N GLY A 36 12.47 13.87 -1.62
CA GLY A 36 11.33 14.77 -1.54
C GLY A 36 10.37 14.66 -2.70
N ASN A 37 10.75 13.95 -3.76
CA ASN A 37 9.95 13.89 -4.98
C ASN A 37 9.20 12.58 -5.17
N MET A 38 9.24 11.69 -4.19
CA MET A 38 8.59 10.40 -4.35
C MET A 38 7.08 10.50 -4.33
N SER A 39 6.54 11.49 -3.65
CA SER A 39 5.11 11.60 -3.45
C SER A 39 4.68 13.06 -3.57
N ASN A 40 3.37 13.29 -3.56
CA ASN A 40 2.80 14.63 -3.54
C ASN A 40 1.64 14.64 -2.56
N ALA A 41 1.04 15.81 -2.36
CA ALA A 41 -0.02 15.95 -1.35
C ALA A 41 -1.21 15.03 -1.62
N LYS A 42 -1.57 14.85 -2.88
CA LYS A 42 -2.70 13.99 -3.23
C LYS A 42 -2.42 12.53 -2.90
N ILE A 43 -1.22 12.07 -3.24
CA ILE A 43 -0.82 10.69 -2.93
C ILE A 43 -0.73 10.50 -1.42
N ASP A 44 -0.17 11.48 -0.70
CA ASP A 44 -0.08 11.40 0.74
C ASP A 44 -1.45 11.29 1.39
N GLN A 45 -2.41 12.08 0.92
CA GLN A 45 -3.77 12.03 1.44
C GLN A 45 -4.41 10.68 1.19
N MET A 46 -4.21 10.13 0.00
CA MET A 46 -4.77 8.83 -0.33
C MET A 46 -4.13 7.72 0.50
N TYR A 47 -2.83 7.80 0.70
CA TYR A 47 -2.13 6.81 1.51
C TYR A 47 -2.63 6.86 2.96
N ASP A 48 -2.75 8.07 3.53
CA ASP A 48 -3.26 8.22 4.88
C ASP A 48 -4.69 7.70 5.01
N LEU A 49 -5.51 7.95 4.00
CA LEU A 49 -6.88 7.43 4.01
C LEU A 49 -6.86 5.92 4.06
N GLY A 50 -5.96 5.29 3.30
CA GLY A 50 -5.84 3.84 3.32
C GLY A 50 -5.46 3.31 4.70
N LEU A 51 -4.47 3.92 5.34
CA LEU A 51 -4.05 3.49 6.67
C LEU A 51 -5.15 3.66 7.69
N ARG A 52 -5.89 4.76 7.62
CA ARG A 52 -6.97 5.00 8.57
C ARG A 52 -8.13 4.03 8.40
N ASN A 53 -8.22 3.38 7.27
CA ASN A 53 -9.32 2.47 7.00
C ASN A 53 -8.91 1.01 6.99
N GLY A 54 -7.74 0.70 7.55
CA GLY A 54 -7.38 -0.68 7.81
C GLY A 54 -6.15 -1.20 7.11
N ALA A 55 -5.59 -0.47 6.18
CA ALA A 55 -4.36 -0.92 5.54
C ALA A 55 -3.21 -0.86 6.55
N LEU A 56 -2.33 -1.84 6.50
CA LEU A 56 -1.15 -1.88 7.35
C LEU A 56 0.03 -1.17 6.70
N GLY A 57 0.02 -1.05 5.40
CA GLY A 57 1.05 -0.36 4.67
C GLY A 57 0.78 -0.42 3.20
N GLY A 58 1.65 0.20 2.42
CA GLY A 58 1.47 0.21 0.99
C GLY A 58 2.70 0.64 0.25
N LYS A 59 2.56 0.72 -1.05
CA LYS A 59 3.65 1.06 -1.92
C LYS A 59 3.11 1.81 -3.14
N LEU A 60 3.84 2.84 -3.55
CA LEU A 60 3.53 3.52 -4.80
C LEU A 60 4.14 2.76 -5.95
N LEU A 61 3.32 2.42 -6.92
CA LEU A 61 3.75 1.74 -8.14
C LEU A 61 3.64 2.73 -9.29
N GLY A 62 4.64 2.73 -10.16
CA GLY A 62 4.65 3.65 -11.27
C GLY A 62 5.34 4.94 -10.89
N ALA A 63 5.24 5.92 -11.74
CA ALA A 63 5.99 7.15 -11.60
C ALA A 63 5.06 8.35 -11.41
N GLY A 64 5.42 9.18 -10.47
CA GLY A 64 4.79 10.48 -10.33
C GLY A 64 3.31 10.42 -10.09
N SER A 65 2.60 11.38 -10.66
CA SER A 65 1.17 11.51 -10.43
C SER A 65 0.32 10.50 -11.19
N ALA A 66 0.93 9.71 -12.04
CA ALA A 66 0.19 8.73 -12.84
C ALA A 66 0.29 7.32 -12.28
N GLY A 67 0.70 7.17 -11.05
CA GLY A 67 0.94 5.85 -10.49
C GLY A 67 -0.28 5.27 -9.80
N TYR A 68 -0.06 4.12 -9.20
CA TYR A 68 -1.04 3.41 -8.41
C TYR A 68 -0.53 3.29 -6.99
N LEU A 69 -1.46 3.14 -6.06
CA LEU A 69 -1.10 2.76 -4.70
C LEU A 69 -1.52 1.32 -4.48
N LEU A 70 -0.57 0.50 -4.01
CA LEU A 70 -0.83 -0.86 -3.60
C LEU A 70 -0.92 -0.86 -2.09
N PHE A 71 -2.04 -1.35 -1.55
CA PHE A 71 -2.20 -1.45 -0.11
C PHE A 71 -2.26 -2.89 0.33
N TYR A 72 -1.62 -3.18 1.46
CA TYR A 72 -1.83 -4.45 2.13
C TYR A 72 -2.93 -4.27 3.17
N ILE A 73 -4.00 -5.04 3.05
CA ILE A 73 -5.16 -4.92 3.92
C ILE A 73 -5.48 -6.28 4.50
N PRO A 74 -5.55 -6.42 5.84
CA PRO A 74 -5.99 -7.68 6.44
C PRO A 74 -7.38 -8.03 5.91
N THR A 75 -7.59 -9.30 5.67
CA THR A 75 -8.83 -9.78 5.05
C THR A 75 -10.09 -9.29 5.76
N LYS A 76 -10.07 -9.29 7.09
CA LYS A 76 -11.23 -8.89 7.85
C LYS A 76 -11.59 -7.41 7.74
N LYS A 77 -10.65 -6.61 7.26
CA LYS A 77 -10.89 -5.16 7.09
C LYS A 77 -11.14 -4.77 5.64
N LYS A 78 -11.03 -5.72 4.75
CA LYS A 78 -11.12 -5.45 3.32
C LYS A 78 -12.46 -4.84 2.93
N LYS A 79 -13.54 -5.34 3.46
CA LYS A 79 -14.88 -4.88 3.09
C LYS A 79 -15.05 -3.39 3.40
N ASN A 80 -14.68 -2.99 4.61
CA ASN A 80 -14.79 -1.58 4.99
C ASN A 80 -13.85 -0.70 4.19
N PHE A 81 -12.65 -1.21 3.93
CA PHE A 81 -11.67 -0.47 3.14
C PHE A 81 -12.22 -0.18 1.74
N LEU A 82 -12.74 -1.21 1.07
CA LEU A 82 -13.25 -1.04 -0.28
C LEU A 82 -14.41 -0.07 -0.33
N LYS A 83 -15.22 -0.03 0.72
CA LYS A 83 -16.33 0.89 0.78
C LYS A 83 -15.84 2.34 0.77
N LYS A 84 -14.74 2.62 1.44
CA LYS A 84 -14.18 3.96 1.48
C LYS A 84 -13.51 4.36 0.17
N PHE A 85 -13.11 3.38 -0.62
CA PHE A 85 -12.44 3.63 -1.90
C PHE A 85 -13.33 3.33 -3.09
N GLU A 86 -14.64 3.30 -2.89
CA GLU A 86 -15.56 2.93 -3.98
C GLU A 86 -15.54 3.90 -5.15
N LYS A 87 -15.10 5.12 -4.93
CA LYS A 87 -14.97 6.11 -6.01
C LYS A 87 -13.72 5.91 -6.85
N PHE A 88 -12.84 5.02 -6.43
CA PHE A 88 -11.60 4.77 -7.14
C PHE A 88 -11.69 3.44 -7.87
N ILE A 89 -10.87 3.28 -8.90
CA ILE A 89 -10.77 2.01 -9.59
C ILE A 89 -9.87 1.12 -8.75
N THR A 90 -10.38 -0.04 -8.34
CA THR A 90 -9.61 -0.96 -7.50
C THR A 90 -9.50 -2.32 -8.15
N ILE A 91 -8.37 -2.98 -7.94
CA ILE A 91 -8.13 -4.33 -8.42
C ILE A 91 -7.60 -5.13 -7.25
N SER A 92 -8.25 -6.25 -6.95
CA SER A 92 -7.82 -7.08 -5.83
C SER A 92 -6.79 -8.10 -6.27
N LEU A 93 -5.72 -8.19 -5.50
CA LEU A 93 -4.72 -9.24 -5.66
C LEU A 93 -4.65 -9.99 -4.35
N LYS A 94 -4.36 -11.28 -4.41
CA LYS A 94 -4.33 -12.08 -3.19
C LYS A 94 -3.03 -12.86 -3.06
N PHE A 95 -2.52 -12.93 -1.82
CA PHE A 95 -1.43 -13.80 -1.45
C PHE A 95 -2.04 -14.92 -0.64
N GLU A 96 -2.26 -16.08 -1.22
CA GLU A 96 -2.73 -17.24 -0.43
C GLU A 96 -3.89 -16.88 0.49
N ASN A 97 -4.92 -16.28 -0.06
CA ASN A 97 -6.14 -15.88 0.67
C ASN A 97 -6.00 -14.63 1.51
N LYS A 98 -4.85 -14.00 1.50
CA LYS A 98 -4.69 -12.69 2.11
C LYS A 98 -4.94 -11.63 1.06
N GLY A 99 -5.55 -10.53 1.46
CA GLY A 99 -5.93 -9.51 0.52
C GLY A 99 -4.90 -8.42 0.39
N SER A 100 -4.75 -7.91 -0.81
CA SER A 100 -4.15 -6.62 -1.03
C SER A 100 -4.90 -5.97 -2.19
N GLU A 101 -4.85 -4.65 -2.24
CA GLU A 101 -5.61 -3.89 -3.22
C GLU A 101 -4.71 -2.93 -3.95
N ILE A 102 -4.96 -2.79 -5.25
CA ILE A 102 -4.32 -1.74 -6.03
C ILE A 102 -5.36 -0.65 -6.24
N ILE A 103 -5.01 0.55 -5.83
CA ILE A 103 -5.88 1.71 -5.99
C ILE A 103 -5.25 2.64 -7.01
N PHE A 104 -5.96 2.94 -8.07
CA PHE A 104 -5.50 3.93 -9.04
C PHE A 104 -5.63 5.30 -8.40
N ASN A 105 -4.55 6.06 -8.40
CA ASN A 105 -4.56 7.29 -7.67
C ASN A 105 -5.27 8.41 -8.40
N ASP A 106 -5.58 8.25 -9.64
CA ASP A 106 -6.21 9.36 -10.32
C ASP A 106 -7.31 8.91 -11.18
N LYS A 107 -8.37 9.32 -10.92
CA LYS A 107 -9.38 8.99 -11.68
C LYS A 107 -9.77 10.00 -12.47
N GLY A 108 -9.12 10.82 -12.33
CA GLY A 108 -9.37 11.85 -13.01
C GLY A 108 -10.39 11.81 -13.95
N ASN A 109 -10.38 11.29 -14.05
CA ASN A 109 -11.16 11.29 -14.71
C ASN A 109 -12.00 11.04 -14.68
#